data_88e66129a238948762beaca006e1818b
#
_entry.id   88e66129a238948762beaca006e1818b
#
_cell.length_a   1.000
_cell.length_b   1.000
_cell.length_c   1.000
_cell.angle_alpha   90.00
_cell.angle_beta   90.00
_cell.angle_gamma   90.00
#
_symmetry.space_group_name_H-M   'P 1'
#
loop_
_entity.id
_entity.type
_entity.pdbx_description
1 polymer ?
#
loop_
_entity_poly.entity_id
_entity_poly.type
_entity_poly.pdbx_seq_one_letter_code
_entity_poly.pdbx_strand_id
1 'polypeptide(L)'
;MEEEKKIPAPAEGQGRKRRRHRHRKGHGGGNGGNGERAQQGQPQQGHQPQQGQRVEKSAQPQNAHKKQGNTHKPPQQAQPQQNQQNQQKKNKQKNKQDNVQKSENPNKKDTYVYTLDGNLYLNLTNKCSNACDFCVRNERSSYYGNYLWLTKGEPTAEKVIASINGLGDLSRFKEAVFCGFGEPTYRLAEMLEICDYLHEKGLSTRLNTNGQGSLINKRDIVPELKGKIDLVNVSLNASCYEKYQKICRSQFREAGFDGMIEFAKGCKRGGVPVRFSIVDCIGEEEVEACKALAASVNVPLYIRDYITDS
;
A
#
# COMPACT_ATOMS: atom_id res chain seq x y z
N MET A 1 -4.41 -6.54 62.28
CA MET A 1 -4.42 -8.00 62.08
C MET A 1 -5.20 -8.26 60.81
N GLU A 2 -4.46 -8.33 59.73
CA GLU A 2 -5.00 -8.64 58.40
C GLU A 2 -4.42 -10.00 57.97
N GLU A 3 -5.33 -10.94 57.66
CA GLU A 3 -5.01 -12.31 57.29
C GLU A 3 -4.45 -12.37 55.84
N GLU A 4 -3.25 -12.85 55.68
CA GLU A 4 -2.67 -13.21 54.39
C GLU A 4 -3.35 -14.47 53.83
N LYS A 5 -4.03 -14.35 52.71
CA LYS A 5 -4.50 -15.47 51.89
C LYS A 5 -3.41 -16.03 51.00
N LYS A 6 -2.90 -17.21 51.39
CA LYS A 6 -1.97 -18.04 50.58
C LYS A 6 -2.67 -18.55 49.30
N ILE A 7 -2.01 -18.34 48.16
CA ILE A 7 -2.37 -18.89 46.83
C ILE A 7 -1.65 -20.25 46.69
N PRO A 8 -2.32 -21.35 46.28
CA PRO A 8 -1.64 -22.64 46.09
C PRO A 8 -0.92 -22.72 44.72
N ALA A 9 0.21 -23.43 44.72
CA ALA A 9 1.06 -23.72 43.58
C ALA A 9 0.38 -24.71 42.60
N PRO A 10 0.67 -24.65 41.26
CA PRO A 10 0.13 -25.59 40.30
C PRO A 10 0.87 -26.92 40.30
N ALA A 11 0.10 -28.01 40.11
CA ALA A 11 0.51 -29.40 40.10
C ALA A 11 1.34 -29.78 38.86
N GLU A 12 2.38 -30.55 39.04
CA GLU A 12 3.18 -31.18 37.99
C GLU A 12 2.37 -32.21 37.17
N GLY A 13 2.27 -32.04 35.88
CA GLY A 13 1.60 -32.92 34.93
C GLY A 13 2.57 -33.91 34.26
N GLN A 14 2.26 -35.15 34.43
CA GLN A 14 2.98 -36.36 34.00
C GLN A 14 3.23 -36.44 32.49
N GLY A 15 4.43 -36.92 32.10
CA GLY A 15 4.89 -37.11 30.75
C GLY A 15 4.10 -38.14 29.95
N ARG A 16 3.68 -37.82 28.75
CA ARG A 16 3.15 -38.72 27.73
C ARG A 16 4.24 -39.14 26.73
N LYS A 17 4.60 -40.41 26.77
CA LYS A 17 5.54 -41.10 25.85
C LYS A 17 5.03 -41.06 24.42
N ARG A 18 5.79 -40.50 23.48
CA ARG A 18 5.55 -40.55 22.04
C ARG A 18 6.00 -41.90 21.50
N ARG A 19 5.06 -42.72 20.99
CA ARG A 19 5.29 -43.92 20.20
C ARG A 19 5.80 -43.53 18.81
N ARG A 20 7.01 -44.04 18.45
CA ARG A 20 7.57 -43.99 17.09
C ARG A 20 6.93 -45.12 16.27
N HIS A 21 6.21 -44.79 15.19
CA HIS A 21 5.84 -45.73 14.14
C HIS A 21 6.93 -45.73 13.05
N ARG A 22 7.60 -46.89 12.93
CA ARG A 22 8.45 -47.24 11.78
C ARG A 22 7.55 -47.66 10.63
N HIS A 23 7.68 -47.04 9.45
CA HIS A 23 7.16 -47.62 8.20
C HIS A 23 8.28 -48.30 7.43
N ARG A 24 7.97 -49.56 7.13
CA ARG A 24 8.72 -50.53 6.35
C ARG A 24 8.72 -50.14 4.86
N LYS A 25 9.86 -50.35 4.23
CA LYS A 25 10.05 -50.40 2.77
C LYS A 25 9.34 -51.64 2.20
N GLY A 26 8.63 -51.49 1.10
CA GLY A 26 8.19 -52.55 0.22
C GLY A 26 8.67 -52.29 -1.21
N HIS A 27 9.51 -53.21 -1.72
CA HIS A 27 9.93 -53.33 -3.11
C HIS A 27 8.93 -54.17 -3.89
N GLY A 28 8.80 -53.90 -5.18
CA GLY A 28 8.21 -54.72 -6.24
C GLY A 28 7.77 -53.82 -7.37
N GLY A 29 8.23 -53.83 -8.59
CA GLY A 29 8.72 -54.86 -9.45
C GLY A 29 7.71 -55.21 -10.55
N GLY A 30 8.05 -54.92 -11.84
CA GLY A 30 7.38 -55.52 -13.01
C GLY A 30 6.64 -54.49 -13.90
N ASN A 31 7.16 -54.03 -15.01
CA ASN A 31 7.38 -54.63 -16.32
C ASN A 31 6.16 -54.61 -17.25
N GLY A 32 6.30 -53.93 -18.41
CA GLY A 32 5.89 -54.47 -19.68
C GLY A 32 4.81 -53.78 -20.48
N GLY A 33 5.17 -53.35 -21.70
CA GLY A 33 4.34 -53.49 -22.88
C GLY A 33 3.95 -52.17 -23.58
N ASN A 34 4.73 -51.76 -24.52
CA ASN A 34 4.55 -51.72 -25.98
C ASN A 34 3.17 -51.31 -26.55
N GLY A 35 3.24 -50.37 -27.49
CA GLY A 35 2.41 -50.45 -28.69
C GLY A 35 1.94 -49.09 -29.20
N GLU A 36 2.67 -48.63 -30.26
CA GLU A 36 2.22 -48.11 -31.57
C GLU A 36 1.34 -46.87 -31.62
N ARG A 37 1.81 -45.72 -32.20
CA ARG A 37 2.07 -45.33 -33.59
C ARG A 37 0.81 -45.24 -34.44
N ALA A 38 0.46 -44.04 -34.88
CA ALA A 38 0.09 -43.59 -36.22
C ALA A 38 -0.60 -42.21 -36.10
N GLN A 39 -0.03 -41.19 -36.66
CA GLN A 39 -0.02 -40.62 -38.01
C GLN A 39 -1.11 -39.60 -38.23
N GLN A 40 -0.66 -38.35 -38.40
CA GLN A 40 -0.77 -37.48 -39.58
C GLN A 40 -2.19 -36.97 -39.96
N GLY A 41 -2.25 -35.67 -40.15
CA GLY A 41 -3.27 -35.01 -40.95
C GLY A 41 -3.33 -33.50 -40.82
N GLN A 42 -2.41 -32.77 -41.41
CA GLN A 42 -2.69 -31.51 -42.12
C GLN A 42 -2.86 -31.87 -43.60
N PRO A 43 -3.39 -31.07 -44.51
CA PRO A 43 -3.50 -29.58 -44.60
C PRO A 43 -4.74 -29.05 -45.32
N GLN A 44 -4.67 -27.76 -45.68
CA GLN A 44 -5.21 -26.96 -46.83
C GLN A 44 -6.17 -25.87 -46.39
N GLN A 45 -5.85 -24.59 -46.51
CA GLN A 45 -5.69 -23.65 -47.63
C GLN A 45 -6.94 -23.46 -48.49
N GLY A 46 -7.28 -22.19 -48.68
CA GLY A 46 -8.03 -21.66 -49.77
C GLY A 46 -9.16 -20.74 -49.29
N HIS A 47 -9.48 -19.55 -49.70
CA HIS A 47 -9.10 -18.68 -50.79
C HIS A 47 -9.70 -17.29 -50.46
N GLN A 48 -8.99 -16.25 -50.76
CA GLN A 48 -9.55 -14.93 -51.06
C GLN A 48 -10.22 -15.00 -52.47
N PRO A 49 -11.14 -14.13 -52.81
CA PRO A 49 -10.76 -13.13 -53.80
C PRO A 49 -11.22 -11.68 -53.53
N GLN A 50 -10.45 -10.87 -54.20
CA GLN A 50 -10.45 -9.44 -54.37
C GLN A 50 -11.56 -8.89 -55.26
N GLN A 51 -11.61 -7.53 -55.24
CA GLN A 51 -12.03 -6.57 -56.31
C GLN A 51 -13.49 -6.14 -56.23
N GLY A 52 -13.80 -4.85 -56.33
CA GLY A 52 -13.41 -3.87 -57.28
C GLY A 52 -13.83 -2.44 -56.97
N GLN A 53 -13.05 -1.60 -57.57
CA GLN A 53 -13.08 -0.15 -57.68
C GLN A 53 -14.35 0.43 -58.31
N ARG A 54 -14.70 1.70 -57.97
CA ARG A 54 -14.79 2.83 -58.93
C ARG A 54 -15.44 4.05 -58.26
N VAL A 55 -14.75 5.09 -58.10
CA VAL A 55 -14.64 6.41 -58.72
C VAL A 55 -15.91 6.90 -59.41
N GLU A 56 -16.44 8.06 -59.01
CA GLU A 56 -16.70 9.21 -59.87
C GLU A 56 -17.04 10.49 -59.07
N LYS A 57 -16.47 11.52 -59.54
CA LYS A 57 -16.42 12.94 -59.39
C LYS A 57 -17.72 13.64 -59.78
N SER A 58 -17.87 14.83 -59.26
CA SER A 58 -18.31 16.13 -59.84
C SER A 58 -19.39 16.76 -58.97
N ALA A 59 -19.56 18.05 -58.79
CA ALA A 59 -18.94 19.27 -59.21
C ALA A 59 -19.55 20.40 -58.35
N GLN A 60 -18.78 21.44 -58.08
CA GLN A 60 -19.31 22.71 -57.57
C GLN A 60 -20.16 23.40 -58.64
N PRO A 61 -21.04 24.33 -58.25
CA PRO A 61 -20.83 25.71 -58.69
C PRO A 61 -20.99 26.76 -57.59
N GLN A 62 -20.23 27.81 -57.81
CA GLN A 62 -20.24 29.09 -57.12
C GLN A 62 -21.56 29.85 -57.39
N ASN A 63 -22.06 30.60 -56.42
CA ASN A 63 -22.38 32.00 -56.67
C ASN A 63 -22.48 32.82 -55.38
N ALA A 64 -21.94 34.01 -55.49
CA ALA A 64 -21.87 35.04 -54.52
C ALA A 64 -23.17 35.80 -54.33
N HIS A 65 -23.51 36.22 -53.09
CA HIS A 65 -24.14 37.51 -52.82
C HIS A 65 -23.73 38.03 -51.44
N LYS A 66 -23.15 39.24 -51.51
CA LYS A 66 -22.91 40.16 -50.38
C LYS A 66 -24.23 40.56 -49.71
N LYS A 67 -24.23 40.56 -48.35
CA LYS A 67 -24.83 41.66 -47.55
C LYS A 67 -24.35 41.58 -46.10
N GLN A 68 -23.70 42.66 -45.75
CA GLN A 68 -23.57 43.42 -44.50
C GLN A 68 -24.04 42.79 -43.16
N GLY A 69 -23.15 42.63 -42.25
CA GLY A 69 -23.10 43.30 -40.95
C GLY A 69 -24.08 42.86 -39.87
N ASN A 70 -23.68 42.02 -38.95
CA ASN A 70 -23.92 42.32 -37.53
C ASN A 70 -22.95 41.51 -36.66
N THR A 71 -22.16 42.25 -35.90
CA THR A 71 -21.17 41.73 -34.93
C THR A 71 -21.92 41.21 -33.72
N HIS A 72 -22.16 39.90 -33.61
CA HIS A 72 -22.47 39.25 -32.34
C HIS A 72 -21.26 38.42 -31.89
N LYS A 73 -20.61 38.96 -30.89
CA LYS A 73 -19.60 38.31 -30.08
C LYS A 73 -20.25 37.05 -29.43
N PRO A 74 -19.70 35.83 -29.58
CA PRO A 74 -20.25 34.66 -28.89
C PRO A 74 -20.09 34.84 -27.37
N PRO A 75 -21.03 34.37 -26.53
CA PRO A 75 -20.92 34.42 -25.09
C PRO A 75 -19.71 33.59 -24.64
N GLN A 76 -18.82 34.18 -23.87
CA GLN A 76 -17.75 33.52 -23.19
C GLN A 76 -18.36 32.48 -22.23
N GLN A 77 -18.13 31.21 -22.50
CA GLN A 77 -18.46 30.14 -21.56
C GLN A 77 -17.66 30.38 -20.28
N ALA A 78 -18.36 30.61 -19.19
CA ALA A 78 -17.79 30.69 -17.86
C ALA A 78 -17.12 29.36 -17.53
N GLN A 79 -15.80 29.35 -17.39
CA GLN A 79 -15.06 28.20 -16.87
C GLN A 79 -15.50 27.95 -15.42
N PRO A 80 -15.72 26.68 -15.01
CA PRO A 80 -16.25 26.38 -13.68
C PRO A 80 -15.29 26.89 -12.59
N GLN A 81 -15.79 27.71 -11.70
CA GLN A 81 -15.06 28.26 -10.53
C GLN A 81 -14.43 27.18 -9.63
N GLN A 82 -14.88 25.94 -9.73
CA GLN A 82 -14.32 24.78 -9.02
C GLN A 82 -12.85 24.48 -9.36
N ASN A 83 -12.39 24.75 -10.60
CA ASN A 83 -10.99 24.46 -10.98
C ASN A 83 -10.01 25.45 -10.38
N GLN A 84 -10.42 26.70 -10.16
CA GLN A 84 -9.57 27.72 -9.53
C GLN A 84 -9.45 27.49 -8.02
N GLN A 85 -10.51 27.07 -7.34
CA GLN A 85 -10.47 26.75 -5.92
C GLN A 85 -9.58 25.51 -5.63
N ASN A 86 -9.60 24.49 -6.50
CA ASN A 86 -8.74 23.31 -6.36
C ASN A 86 -7.26 23.62 -6.61
N GLN A 87 -6.94 24.51 -7.55
CA GLN A 87 -5.55 24.96 -7.75
C GLN A 87 -5.05 25.83 -6.59
N GLN A 88 -5.89 26.71 -6.04
CA GLN A 88 -5.53 27.51 -4.86
C GLN A 88 -5.32 26.66 -3.60
N LYS A 89 -6.14 25.61 -3.39
CA LYS A 89 -5.95 24.67 -2.28
C LYS A 89 -4.64 23.86 -2.44
N LYS A 90 -4.32 23.38 -3.66
CA LYS A 90 -3.05 22.67 -3.95
C LYS A 90 -1.83 23.56 -3.72
N ASN A 91 -1.89 24.83 -4.15
CA ASN A 91 -0.80 25.77 -3.95
C ASN A 91 -0.63 26.16 -2.48
N LYS A 92 -1.74 26.34 -1.73
CA LYS A 92 -1.69 26.59 -0.28
C LYS A 92 -1.09 25.40 0.49
N GLN A 93 -1.42 24.16 0.12
CA GLN A 93 -0.85 22.99 0.77
C GLN A 93 0.63 22.79 0.43
N LYS A 94 1.03 22.96 -0.84
CA LYS A 94 2.45 22.90 -1.23
C LYS A 94 3.26 23.97 -0.50
N ASN A 95 2.78 25.20 -0.45
CA ASN A 95 3.44 26.28 0.30
C ASN A 95 3.48 26.02 1.81
N LYS A 96 2.46 25.36 2.40
CA LYS A 96 2.44 24.99 3.82
C LYS A 96 3.47 23.88 4.09
N GLN A 97 3.58 22.86 3.22
CA GLN A 97 4.59 21.81 3.31
C GLN A 97 6.02 22.37 3.15
N ASP A 98 6.24 23.24 2.15
CA ASP A 98 7.53 23.89 1.93
C ASP A 98 7.94 24.78 3.13
N ASN A 99 6.97 25.44 3.78
CA ASN A 99 7.21 26.25 4.98
C ASN A 99 7.49 25.37 6.22
N VAL A 100 6.80 24.26 6.39
CA VAL A 100 7.08 23.30 7.48
C VAL A 100 8.48 22.72 7.33
N GLN A 101 8.92 22.42 6.09
CA GLN A 101 10.29 21.96 5.82
C GLN A 101 11.36 23.04 6.03
N LYS A 102 11.05 24.31 5.72
CA LYS A 102 12.00 25.45 5.80
C LYS A 102 12.16 26.05 7.21
N SER A 103 11.18 25.86 8.10
CA SER A 103 11.20 26.44 9.44
C SER A 103 12.12 25.72 10.44
N GLU A 104 12.83 24.66 10.00
CA GLU A 104 13.54 23.80 10.91
C GLU A 104 15.07 23.91 10.85
N ASN A 105 15.67 23.81 12.01
CA ASN A 105 17.10 23.90 12.24
C ASN A 105 17.85 22.90 11.32
N PRO A 106 18.75 23.36 10.42
CA PRO A 106 19.50 22.49 9.50
C PRO A 106 20.43 21.48 10.21
N ASN A 107 20.63 21.64 11.52
CA ASN A 107 21.41 20.72 12.34
C ASN A 107 20.61 19.56 12.93
N LYS A 108 19.28 19.47 12.70
CA LYS A 108 18.51 18.31 13.13
C LYS A 108 18.98 17.04 12.41
N LYS A 109 19.17 15.99 13.19
CA LYS A 109 19.54 14.67 12.68
C LYS A 109 18.27 13.99 12.14
N ASP A 110 18.33 13.44 10.91
CA ASP A 110 17.27 12.62 10.37
C ASP A 110 16.94 11.45 11.30
N THR A 111 15.65 11.23 11.57
CA THR A 111 15.18 10.13 12.42
C THR A 111 14.76 8.96 11.53
N TYR A 112 15.57 7.91 11.49
CA TYR A 112 15.27 6.68 10.77
C TYR A 112 14.50 5.70 11.64
N VAL A 113 14.72 5.75 12.94
CA VAL A 113 14.17 4.83 13.95
C VAL A 113 13.67 5.63 15.14
N TYR A 114 12.44 5.36 15.57
CA TYR A 114 11.87 5.98 16.78
C TYR A 114 10.98 4.97 17.52
N THR A 115 10.63 5.29 18.76
CA THR A 115 9.84 4.41 19.62
C THR A 115 8.54 5.07 20.02
N LEU A 116 7.43 4.31 19.97
CA LEU A 116 6.11 4.76 20.38
C LEU A 116 5.30 3.57 20.88
N ASP A 117 4.65 3.69 22.04
CA ASP A 117 3.75 2.70 22.65
C ASP A 117 4.36 1.28 22.76
N GLY A 118 5.66 1.19 23.00
CA GLY A 118 6.39 -0.07 23.11
C GLY A 118 6.67 -0.74 21.76
N ASN A 119 6.49 -0.03 20.64
CA ASN A 119 6.88 -0.48 19.31
C ASN A 119 8.08 0.30 18.78
N LEU A 120 8.80 -0.34 17.87
CA LEU A 120 9.90 0.25 17.13
C LEU A 120 9.40 0.69 15.76
N TYR A 121 9.48 1.98 15.44
CA TYR A 121 9.03 2.54 14.16
C TYR A 121 10.19 2.86 13.23
N LEU A 122 10.02 2.56 11.96
CA LEU A 122 11.04 2.70 10.91
C LEU A 122 10.56 3.66 9.81
N ASN A 123 11.28 4.78 9.66
CA ASN A 123 11.00 5.84 8.71
C ASN A 123 12.02 5.81 7.56
N LEU A 124 11.61 5.32 6.39
CA LEU A 124 12.51 5.03 5.28
C LEU A 124 12.49 6.07 4.16
N THR A 125 11.42 6.88 4.07
CA THR A 125 11.24 7.78 2.93
C THR A 125 10.26 8.91 3.23
N ASN A 126 10.43 10.03 2.54
CA ASN A 126 9.41 11.10 2.48
C ASN A 126 8.44 10.91 1.30
N LYS A 127 8.74 10.00 0.35
CA LYS A 127 7.91 9.79 -0.85
C LYS A 127 6.62 9.06 -0.48
N CYS A 128 5.50 9.54 -1.02
CA CYS A 128 4.20 8.89 -0.88
C CYS A 128 3.39 9.09 -2.15
N SER A 129 2.70 8.03 -2.58
CA SER A 129 1.79 8.09 -3.73
C SER A 129 0.46 8.78 -3.42
N ASN A 130 0.18 9.05 -2.14
CA ASN A 130 -0.98 9.79 -1.68
C ASN A 130 -0.61 11.19 -1.17
N ALA A 131 -1.58 12.11 -1.23
CA ALA A 131 -1.52 13.45 -0.64
C ALA A 131 -2.73 13.66 0.28
N CYS A 132 -2.88 12.79 1.30
CA CYS A 132 -4.05 12.78 2.19
C CYS A 132 -4.24 14.10 2.93
N ASP A 133 -5.49 14.56 3.05
CA ASP A 133 -5.84 15.80 3.75
C ASP A 133 -5.49 15.74 5.24
N PHE A 134 -5.70 14.59 5.86
CA PHE A 134 -5.45 14.33 7.29
C PHE A 134 -4.03 13.85 7.59
N CYS A 135 -3.10 13.91 6.62
CA CYS A 135 -1.75 13.43 6.85
C CYS A 135 -1.00 14.35 7.83
N VAL A 136 -0.50 13.76 8.92
CA VAL A 136 0.24 14.46 9.97
C VAL A 136 1.38 15.34 9.41
N ARG A 137 2.08 14.87 8.38
CA ARG A 137 3.18 15.61 7.72
C ARG A 137 2.78 16.95 7.10
N ASN A 138 1.48 17.20 6.88
CA ASN A 138 0.98 18.46 6.33
C ASN A 138 1.00 19.61 7.35
N GLU A 139 0.96 19.24 8.63
CA GLU A 139 0.84 20.21 9.74
C GLU A 139 2.03 20.22 10.65
N ARG A 140 2.75 19.11 10.72
CA ARG A 140 3.84 18.87 11.67
C ARG A 140 5.07 18.29 10.98
N SER A 141 6.23 18.70 11.40
CA SER A 141 7.52 18.14 10.97
C SER A 141 8.03 17.03 11.93
N SER A 142 7.41 16.95 13.11
CA SER A 142 7.71 15.93 14.11
C SER A 142 6.43 15.21 14.55
N TYR A 143 6.60 13.99 15.05
CA TYR A 143 5.54 13.17 15.61
C TYR A 143 6.02 12.61 16.94
N TYR A 144 5.31 12.89 18.03
CA TYR A 144 5.73 12.59 19.40
C TYR A 144 7.22 12.97 19.66
N GLY A 145 7.59 14.20 19.28
CA GLY A 145 8.95 14.72 19.46
C GLY A 145 10.00 14.18 18.47
N ASN A 146 9.65 13.22 17.61
CA ASN A 146 10.54 12.67 16.60
C ASN A 146 10.43 13.44 15.28
N TYR A 147 11.54 14.02 14.83
CA TYR A 147 11.60 14.73 13.53
C TYR A 147 11.67 13.72 12.38
N LEU A 148 10.58 13.60 11.62
CA LEU A 148 10.42 12.54 10.61
C LEU A 148 10.72 12.97 9.17
N TRP A 149 10.96 14.27 8.89
CA TRP A 149 11.44 14.67 7.57
C TRP A 149 12.89 14.25 7.39
N LEU A 150 13.16 13.46 6.35
CA LEU A 150 14.50 13.06 5.95
C LEU A 150 15.10 14.16 5.08
N THR A 151 16.03 14.92 5.63
CA THR A 151 16.66 16.09 4.98
C THR A 151 17.96 15.72 4.26
N LYS A 152 18.62 14.65 4.69
CA LYS A 152 19.89 14.13 4.14
C LYS A 152 19.71 13.00 3.13
N GLY A 153 18.45 12.80 2.68
CA GLY A 153 18.07 11.75 1.75
C GLY A 153 17.58 10.47 2.44
N GLU A 154 17.15 9.54 1.63
CA GLU A 154 16.62 8.24 2.07
C GLU A 154 17.77 7.37 2.62
N PRO A 155 17.59 6.68 3.77
CA PRO A 155 18.64 5.85 4.34
C PRO A 155 18.85 4.58 3.54
N THR A 156 20.06 4.01 3.61
CA THR A 156 20.30 2.62 3.23
C THR A 156 19.86 1.70 4.38
N ALA A 157 19.69 0.40 4.10
CA ALA A 157 19.33 -0.58 5.13
C ALA A 157 20.36 -0.62 6.25
N GLU A 158 21.67 -0.57 5.94
CA GLU A 158 22.73 -0.59 6.93
C GLU A 158 22.66 0.61 7.89
N LYS A 159 22.30 1.82 7.39
CA LYS A 159 22.13 3.00 8.26
C LYS A 159 20.97 2.84 9.24
N VAL A 160 19.87 2.24 8.78
CA VAL A 160 18.72 1.94 9.63
C VAL A 160 19.08 0.88 10.65
N ILE A 161 19.72 -0.21 10.24
CA ILE A 161 20.19 -1.30 11.09
C ILE A 161 21.19 -0.77 12.15
N ALA A 162 22.12 0.10 11.75
CA ALA A 162 23.03 0.73 12.69
C ALA A 162 22.28 1.58 13.74
N SER A 163 21.20 2.26 13.33
CA SER A 163 20.34 3.03 14.25
C SER A 163 19.55 2.12 15.20
N ILE A 164 19.09 0.96 14.71
CA ILE A 164 18.42 -0.06 15.52
C ILE A 164 19.41 -0.62 16.57
N ASN A 165 20.64 -0.95 16.16
CA ASN A 165 21.68 -1.45 17.04
C ASN A 165 22.01 -0.47 18.17
N GLY A 166 21.94 0.83 17.89
CA GLY A 166 22.15 1.88 18.89
C GLY A 166 21.10 1.90 20.01
N LEU A 167 19.97 1.18 19.87
CA LEU A 167 18.93 1.08 20.89
C LEU A 167 19.23 -0.02 21.94
N GLY A 168 20.17 -0.89 21.67
CA GLY A 168 20.54 -2.02 22.57
C GLY A 168 19.54 -3.18 22.46
N ASP A 169 19.04 -3.64 23.62
CA ASP A 169 18.12 -4.79 23.67
C ASP A 169 16.77 -4.51 23.00
N LEU A 170 16.43 -5.34 21.98
CA LEU A 170 15.20 -5.23 21.21
C LEU A 170 14.03 -6.01 21.81
N SER A 171 14.27 -6.90 22.78
CA SER A 171 13.22 -7.73 23.40
C SER A 171 12.15 -6.91 24.14
N ARG A 172 12.46 -5.65 24.45
CA ARG A 172 11.54 -4.69 25.07
C ARG A 172 10.45 -4.19 24.11
N PHE A 173 10.62 -4.37 22.78
CA PHE A 173 9.65 -3.96 21.79
C PHE A 173 8.69 -5.09 21.44
N LYS A 174 7.42 -4.75 21.22
CA LYS A 174 6.38 -5.70 20.82
C LYS A 174 6.53 -6.11 19.35
N GLU A 175 6.84 -5.13 18.51
CA GLU A 175 7.01 -5.30 17.06
C GLU A 175 7.79 -4.14 16.45
N ALA A 176 8.35 -4.34 15.26
CA ALA A 176 8.88 -3.29 14.41
C ALA A 176 7.88 -2.89 13.34
N VAL A 177 7.64 -1.58 13.18
CA VAL A 177 6.61 -1.04 12.30
C VAL A 177 7.24 -0.17 11.22
N PHE A 178 7.14 -0.58 9.98
CA PHE A 178 7.50 0.29 8.86
C PHE A 178 6.43 1.36 8.67
N CYS A 179 6.71 2.57 9.16
CA CYS A 179 5.79 3.69 9.15
C CYS A 179 6.57 5.00 9.40
N GLY A 180 6.31 6.00 8.58
CA GLY A 180 6.91 7.33 8.68
C GLY A 180 6.08 8.35 7.92
N PHE A 181 6.72 9.43 7.43
CA PHE A 181 6.03 10.45 6.65
C PHE A 181 5.77 10.04 5.19
N GLY A 182 6.43 8.99 4.70
CA GLY A 182 6.23 8.45 3.37
C GLY A 182 5.58 7.06 3.36
N GLU A 183 5.46 6.50 2.16
CA GLU A 183 4.98 5.14 1.92
C GLU A 183 6.19 4.19 1.89
N PRO A 184 6.33 3.26 2.84
CA PRO A 184 7.52 2.41 2.97
C PRO A 184 7.86 1.59 1.72
N THR A 185 6.87 1.20 0.94
CA THR A 185 7.05 0.38 -0.27
C THR A 185 7.81 1.07 -1.42
N TYR A 186 8.09 2.38 -1.32
CA TYR A 186 9.08 3.05 -2.17
C TYR A 186 10.51 2.56 -1.90
N ARG A 187 10.75 1.99 -0.72
CA ARG A 187 12.04 1.46 -0.28
C ARG A 187 11.92 -0.04 -0.02
N LEU A 188 11.32 -0.76 -0.98
CA LEU A 188 11.01 -2.17 -0.82
C LEU A 188 12.26 -3.02 -0.53
N ALA A 189 13.34 -2.83 -1.28
CA ALA A 189 14.57 -3.61 -1.12
C ALA A 189 15.16 -3.43 0.29
N GLU A 190 15.31 -2.19 0.73
CA GLU A 190 15.85 -1.88 2.07
C GLU A 190 14.91 -2.36 3.17
N MET A 191 13.59 -2.24 2.94
CA MET A 191 12.59 -2.75 3.88
C MET A 191 12.74 -4.26 4.09
N LEU A 192 12.89 -5.04 3.01
CA LEU A 192 13.02 -6.49 3.08
C LEU A 192 14.33 -6.93 3.75
N GLU A 193 15.43 -6.24 3.48
CA GLU A 193 16.73 -6.48 4.14
C GLU A 193 16.65 -6.20 5.66
N ILE A 194 15.97 -5.11 6.05
CA ILE A 194 15.77 -4.79 7.46
C ILE A 194 14.86 -5.84 8.13
N CYS A 195 13.87 -6.39 7.42
CA CYS A 195 13.02 -7.46 7.96
C CYS A 195 13.86 -8.70 8.34
N ASP A 196 14.80 -9.12 7.48
CA ASP A 196 15.67 -10.26 7.77
C ASP A 196 16.45 -10.02 9.07
N TYR A 197 17.07 -8.85 9.19
CA TYR A 197 17.79 -8.47 10.39
C TYR A 197 16.90 -8.49 11.65
N LEU A 198 15.66 -7.94 11.56
CA LEU A 198 14.75 -7.90 12.70
C LEU A 198 14.30 -9.29 13.13
N HIS A 199 14.01 -10.18 12.16
CA HIS A 199 13.65 -11.57 12.42
C HIS A 199 14.80 -12.36 13.06
N GLU A 200 16.05 -12.13 12.64
CA GLU A 200 17.24 -12.71 13.31
C GLU A 200 17.35 -12.27 14.78
N LYS A 201 16.82 -11.08 15.11
CA LYS A 201 16.74 -10.56 16.49
C LYS A 201 15.46 -10.99 17.22
N GLY A 202 14.60 -11.78 16.59
CA GLY A 202 13.36 -12.28 17.19
C GLY A 202 12.23 -11.25 17.26
N LEU A 203 12.32 -10.12 16.53
CA LEU A 203 11.31 -9.07 16.53
C LEU A 203 10.41 -9.20 15.31
N SER A 204 9.10 -9.28 15.53
CA SER A 204 8.10 -9.32 14.47
C SER A 204 7.99 -7.98 13.74
N THR A 205 7.52 -8.03 12.49
CA THR A 205 7.46 -6.88 11.58
C THR A 205 6.03 -6.56 11.14
N ARG A 206 5.70 -5.27 11.10
CA ARG A 206 4.44 -4.79 10.54
C ARG A 206 4.69 -3.70 9.50
N LEU A 207 4.00 -3.80 8.38
CA LEU A 207 3.97 -2.78 7.34
C LEU A 207 2.68 -1.97 7.46
N ASN A 208 2.78 -0.67 7.74
CA ASN A 208 1.70 0.28 7.55
C ASN A 208 1.83 0.90 6.15
N THR A 209 0.85 0.67 5.28
CA THR A 209 0.93 1.04 3.87
C THR A 209 -0.39 1.62 3.35
N ASN A 210 -0.30 2.43 2.30
CA ASN A 210 -1.48 2.83 1.53
C ASN A 210 -1.96 1.74 0.53
N GLY A 211 -1.29 0.58 0.50
CA GLY A 211 -1.67 -0.56 -0.33
C GLY A 211 -1.32 -0.44 -1.82
N GLN A 212 -0.58 0.60 -2.23
CA GLN A 212 -0.25 0.84 -3.64
C GLN A 212 1.16 0.34 -4.01
N GLY A 213 1.75 -0.52 -3.16
CA GLY A 213 3.12 -1.00 -3.33
C GLY A 213 3.39 -1.69 -4.66
N SER A 214 2.44 -2.49 -5.17
CA SER A 214 2.58 -3.14 -6.48
C SER A 214 2.55 -2.13 -7.64
N LEU A 215 1.72 -1.08 -7.55
CA LEU A 215 1.70 0.02 -8.53
C LEU A 215 2.99 0.84 -8.49
N ILE A 216 3.50 1.15 -7.30
CA ILE A 216 4.75 1.89 -7.09
C ILE A 216 5.92 1.14 -7.71
N ASN A 217 6.01 -0.18 -7.47
CA ASN A 217 7.10 -1.03 -7.92
C ASN A 217 6.85 -1.63 -9.32
N LYS A 218 5.69 -1.35 -9.94
CA LYS A 218 5.29 -1.83 -11.29
C LYS A 218 5.36 -3.37 -11.42
N ARG A 219 5.11 -4.08 -10.34
CA ARG A 219 5.06 -5.55 -10.27
C ARG A 219 4.30 -5.99 -9.02
N ASP A 220 3.85 -7.23 -8.98
CA ASP A 220 3.32 -7.82 -7.76
C ASP A 220 4.44 -8.01 -6.74
N ILE A 221 4.32 -7.32 -5.59
CA ILE A 221 5.29 -7.41 -4.49
C ILE A 221 4.88 -8.39 -3.40
N VAL A 222 3.68 -8.94 -3.46
CA VAL A 222 3.16 -9.84 -2.41
C VAL A 222 4.05 -11.07 -2.18
N PRO A 223 4.60 -11.73 -3.22
CA PRO A 223 5.51 -12.85 -3.02
C PRO A 223 6.77 -12.48 -2.22
N GLU A 224 7.26 -11.23 -2.38
CA GLU A 224 8.45 -10.73 -1.69
C GLU A 224 8.17 -10.41 -0.20
N LEU A 225 6.92 -10.08 0.14
CA LEU A 225 6.52 -9.81 1.52
C LEU A 225 6.33 -11.08 2.35
N LYS A 226 6.12 -12.22 1.70
CA LYS A 226 5.88 -13.49 2.39
C LYS A 226 7.08 -13.94 3.21
N GLY A 227 6.85 -14.15 4.51
CA GLY A 227 7.91 -14.51 5.45
C GLY A 227 8.86 -13.36 5.83
N LYS A 228 8.59 -12.14 5.33
CA LYS A 228 9.31 -10.92 5.67
C LYS A 228 8.45 -9.96 6.49
N ILE A 229 7.15 -9.87 6.19
CA ILE A 229 6.19 -9.04 6.90
C ILE A 229 5.19 -9.94 7.62
N ASP A 230 5.12 -9.84 8.96
CA ASP A 230 4.22 -10.65 9.79
C ASP A 230 2.80 -10.09 9.80
N LEU A 231 2.63 -8.78 9.54
CA LEU A 231 1.32 -8.16 9.40
C LEU A 231 1.37 -6.97 8.43
N VAL A 232 0.56 -7.01 7.39
CA VAL A 232 0.30 -5.86 6.52
C VAL A 232 -0.95 -5.13 7.01
N ASN A 233 -0.80 -3.85 7.38
CA ASN A 233 -1.89 -2.97 7.77
C ASN A 233 -2.13 -1.94 6.66
N VAL A 234 -3.19 -2.14 5.87
CA VAL A 234 -3.53 -1.31 4.71
C VAL A 234 -4.49 -0.20 5.12
N SER A 235 -4.12 1.04 4.86
CA SER A 235 -4.96 2.22 5.11
C SER A 235 -6.06 2.32 4.06
N LEU A 236 -7.25 1.79 4.36
CA LEU A 236 -8.43 1.80 3.48
C LEU A 236 -8.99 3.21 3.31
N ASN A 237 -9.23 3.89 4.43
CA ASN A 237 -9.64 5.30 4.56
C ASN A 237 -10.98 5.71 3.94
N ALA A 238 -11.54 4.95 2.99
CA ALA A 238 -12.85 5.20 2.40
C ALA A 238 -13.45 3.92 1.78
N SER A 239 -14.78 3.90 1.60
CA SER A 239 -15.53 2.75 1.09
C SER A 239 -15.60 2.66 -0.43
N CYS A 240 -15.28 3.75 -1.16
CA CYS A 240 -15.29 3.80 -2.62
C CYS A 240 -14.23 4.76 -3.16
N TYR A 241 -13.96 4.65 -4.46
CA TYR A 241 -12.94 5.46 -5.15
C TYR A 241 -13.18 6.96 -5.02
N GLU A 242 -14.43 7.43 -5.21
CA GLU A 242 -14.73 8.87 -5.20
C GLU A 242 -14.40 9.51 -3.85
N LYS A 243 -14.80 8.85 -2.76
CA LYS A 243 -14.50 9.27 -1.39
C LYS A 243 -13.01 9.16 -1.10
N TYR A 244 -12.38 8.04 -1.50
CA TYR A 244 -10.93 7.82 -1.35
C TYR A 244 -10.13 8.90 -2.07
N GLN A 245 -10.44 9.18 -3.34
CA GLN A 245 -9.74 10.17 -4.13
C GLN A 245 -9.92 11.59 -3.58
N LYS A 246 -11.08 11.88 -2.99
CA LYS A 246 -11.35 13.18 -2.37
C LYS A 246 -10.42 13.44 -1.17
N ILE A 247 -10.20 12.44 -0.32
CA ILE A 247 -9.43 12.58 0.93
C ILE A 247 -7.97 12.15 0.82
N CYS A 248 -7.66 11.08 0.06
CA CYS A 248 -6.30 10.55 -0.07
C CYS A 248 -5.54 11.09 -1.28
N ARG A 249 -6.23 11.56 -2.31
CA ARG A 249 -5.64 12.16 -3.52
C ARG A 249 -4.49 11.34 -4.09
N SER A 250 -4.76 10.05 -4.36
CA SER A 250 -3.79 9.15 -4.96
C SER A 250 -3.32 9.65 -6.33
N GLN A 251 -2.01 9.61 -6.57
CA GLN A 251 -1.45 9.88 -7.90
C GLN A 251 -1.92 8.89 -8.96
N PHE A 252 -2.28 7.67 -8.55
CA PHE A 252 -2.78 6.61 -9.43
C PHE A 252 -4.30 6.67 -9.65
N ARG A 253 -5.00 7.62 -9.01
CA ARG A 253 -6.46 7.83 -9.12
C ARG A 253 -7.22 6.52 -8.82
N GLU A 254 -8.15 6.12 -9.72
CA GLU A 254 -8.98 4.92 -9.59
C GLU A 254 -8.12 3.65 -9.43
N ALA A 255 -7.09 3.49 -10.27
CA ALA A 255 -6.15 2.38 -10.15
C ALA A 255 -5.47 2.32 -8.77
N GLY A 256 -5.35 3.44 -8.05
CA GLY A 256 -4.82 3.49 -6.69
C GLY A 256 -5.75 2.87 -5.67
N PHE A 257 -7.07 3.08 -5.79
CA PHE A 257 -8.08 2.46 -4.92
C PHE A 257 -8.24 0.97 -5.23
N ASP A 258 -8.42 0.62 -6.50
CA ASP A 258 -8.58 -0.77 -6.95
C ASP A 258 -7.31 -1.59 -6.65
N GLY A 259 -6.14 -1.00 -6.93
CA GLY A 259 -4.85 -1.63 -6.65
C GLY A 259 -4.62 -1.89 -5.16
N MET A 260 -5.09 -1.01 -4.28
CA MET A 260 -5.04 -1.22 -2.83
C MET A 260 -5.91 -2.40 -2.41
N ILE A 261 -7.13 -2.52 -2.94
CA ILE A 261 -8.04 -3.64 -2.66
C ILE A 261 -7.44 -4.96 -3.18
N GLU A 262 -6.95 -4.96 -4.43
CA GLU A 262 -6.32 -6.16 -5.02
C GLU A 262 -5.03 -6.54 -4.29
N PHE A 263 -4.24 -5.59 -3.82
CA PHE A 263 -3.06 -5.85 -3.00
C PHE A 263 -3.43 -6.56 -1.68
N ALA A 264 -4.45 -6.08 -0.96
CA ALA A 264 -4.92 -6.72 0.27
C ALA A 264 -5.44 -8.15 0.00
N LYS A 265 -6.24 -8.34 -1.07
CA LYS A 265 -6.69 -9.67 -1.52
C LYS A 265 -5.51 -10.56 -1.92
N GLY A 266 -4.50 -9.99 -2.58
CA GLY A 266 -3.25 -10.65 -2.96
C GLY A 266 -2.48 -11.15 -1.73
N CYS A 267 -2.28 -10.29 -0.72
CA CYS A 267 -1.65 -10.67 0.55
C CYS A 267 -2.36 -11.87 1.19
N LYS A 268 -3.68 -11.82 1.27
CA LYS A 268 -4.47 -12.92 1.82
C LYS A 268 -4.30 -14.22 1.03
N ARG A 269 -4.39 -14.17 -0.31
CA ARG A 269 -4.17 -15.34 -1.17
C ARG A 269 -2.75 -15.91 -1.06
N GLY A 270 -1.76 -15.00 -0.93
CA GLY A 270 -0.34 -15.34 -0.78
C GLY A 270 0.05 -15.87 0.60
N GLY A 271 -0.90 -15.82 1.58
CA GLY A 271 -0.63 -16.23 2.95
C GLY A 271 0.20 -15.21 3.74
N VAL A 272 0.16 -13.93 3.35
CA VAL A 272 0.70 -12.81 4.11
C VAL A 272 -0.42 -12.27 5.00
N PRO A 273 -0.29 -12.25 6.32
CA PRO A 273 -1.31 -11.70 7.21
C PRO A 273 -1.61 -10.24 6.87
N VAL A 274 -2.89 -9.90 6.71
CA VAL A 274 -3.32 -8.58 6.26
C VAL A 274 -4.59 -8.13 6.96
N ARG A 275 -4.69 -6.83 7.22
CA ARG A 275 -5.91 -6.15 7.64
C ARG A 275 -6.03 -4.79 6.97
N PHE A 276 -7.25 -4.32 6.82
CA PHE A 276 -7.53 -2.91 6.57
C PHE A 276 -7.51 -2.10 7.86
N SER A 277 -7.25 -0.80 7.75
CA SER A 277 -7.47 0.14 8.84
C SER A 277 -8.12 1.42 8.33
N ILE A 278 -8.98 2.00 9.16
CA ILE A 278 -9.57 3.33 9.02
C ILE A 278 -9.39 4.11 10.30
N VAL A 279 -9.59 5.42 10.22
CA VAL A 279 -9.67 6.30 11.39
C VAL A 279 -11.15 6.63 11.61
N ASP A 280 -11.63 6.63 12.84
CA ASP A 280 -13.05 6.80 13.21
C ASP A 280 -13.66 8.16 12.86
N CYS A 281 -12.84 9.17 12.57
CA CYS A 281 -13.27 10.54 12.20
C CYS A 281 -13.94 10.67 10.82
N ILE A 282 -14.09 9.55 10.06
CA ILE A 282 -14.71 9.58 8.73
C ILE A 282 -16.24 9.58 8.73
N GLY A 283 -16.88 9.48 9.93
CA GLY A 283 -18.32 9.42 10.13
C GLY A 283 -18.87 7.99 10.15
N GLU A 284 -19.93 7.78 10.93
CA GLU A 284 -20.49 6.44 11.19
C GLU A 284 -20.94 5.73 9.91
N GLU A 285 -21.65 6.42 9.01
CA GLU A 285 -22.11 5.86 7.73
C GLU A 285 -20.94 5.33 6.89
N GLU A 286 -19.84 6.08 6.85
CA GLU A 286 -18.65 5.69 6.10
C GLU A 286 -17.90 4.54 6.78
N VAL A 287 -17.88 4.51 8.11
CA VAL A 287 -17.34 3.38 8.88
C VAL A 287 -18.08 2.09 8.55
N GLU A 288 -19.43 2.11 8.54
CA GLU A 288 -20.25 0.95 8.19
C GLU A 288 -20.04 0.52 6.72
N ALA A 289 -19.94 1.46 5.80
CA ALA A 289 -19.63 1.18 4.41
C ALA A 289 -18.23 0.54 4.25
N CYS A 290 -17.24 1.00 4.99
CA CYS A 290 -15.89 0.40 5.02
C CYS A 290 -15.93 -1.02 5.63
N LYS A 291 -16.74 -1.27 6.67
CA LYS A 291 -16.96 -2.62 7.22
C LYS A 291 -17.54 -3.56 6.17
N ALA A 292 -18.57 -3.10 5.45
CA ALA A 292 -19.20 -3.88 4.39
C ALA A 292 -18.20 -4.20 3.26
N LEU A 293 -17.40 -3.24 2.82
CA LEU A 293 -16.35 -3.44 1.81
C LEU A 293 -15.30 -4.45 2.29
N ALA A 294 -14.78 -4.28 3.50
CA ALA A 294 -13.79 -5.20 4.08
C ALA A 294 -14.32 -6.64 4.19
N ALA A 295 -15.59 -6.79 4.60
CA ALA A 295 -16.27 -8.07 4.66
C ALA A 295 -16.45 -8.70 3.27
N SER A 296 -16.82 -7.92 2.24
CA SER A 296 -17.01 -8.40 0.87
C SER A 296 -15.75 -9.00 0.26
N VAL A 297 -14.58 -8.52 0.66
CA VAL A 297 -13.26 -9.05 0.23
C VAL A 297 -12.62 -9.96 1.26
N ASN A 298 -13.34 -10.22 2.37
CA ASN A 298 -12.92 -11.10 3.45
C ASN A 298 -11.54 -10.72 4.03
N VAL A 299 -11.29 -9.42 4.23
CA VAL A 299 -10.11 -8.87 4.90
C VAL A 299 -10.57 -8.20 6.20
N PRO A 300 -9.96 -8.51 7.37
CA PRO A 300 -10.33 -7.88 8.64
C PRO A 300 -10.18 -6.36 8.59
N LEU A 301 -11.06 -5.62 9.27
CA LEU A 301 -10.97 -4.17 9.43
C LEU A 301 -10.63 -3.82 10.88
N TYR A 302 -9.62 -2.96 11.05
CA TYR A 302 -9.25 -2.35 12.32
C TYR A 302 -9.61 -0.86 12.30
N ILE A 303 -10.40 -0.42 13.27
CA ILE A 303 -10.78 0.97 13.44
C ILE A 303 -9.84 1.59 14.47
N ARG A 304 -9.20 2.70 14.11
CA ARG A 304 -8.29 3.45 14.98
C ARG A 304 -8.95 4.73 15.42
N ASP A 305 -8.74 5.09 16.67
CA ASP A 305 -9.11 6.39 17.18
C ASP A 305 -8.34 7.50 16.45
N TYR A 306 -9.00 8.61 16.20
CA TYR A 306 -8.33 9.80 15.67
C TYR A 306 -7.50 10.47 16.79
N ILE A 307 -6.21 10.61 16.54
CA ILE A 307 -5.28 11.23 17.49
C ILE A 307 -5.25 12.74 17.22
N THR A 308 -5.81 13.52 18.15
CA THR A 308 -5.82 14.99 18.08
C THR A 308 -4.53 15.61 18.63
N ASP A 309 -3.89 14.95 19.60
CA ASP A 309 -2.76 15.48 20.38
C ASP A 309 -1.54 14.56 20.26
N SER A 310 -0.63 14.90 19.35
CA SER A 310 0.62 14.13 19.16
C SER A 310 1.82 15.05 18.92
#